data_a682d3f15007d6a862cf0958e4aafa30
#
_entry.id   a682d3f15007d6a862cf0958e4aafa30
#
_cell.length_a   1.000
_cell.length_b   1.000
_cell.length_c   1.000
_cell.angle_alpha   90.00
_cell.angle_beta   90.00
_cell.angle_gamma   90.00
#
_symmetry.space_group_name_H-M   'P 1'
#
loop_
_entity.id
_entity.type
_entity.pdbx_description
1 polymer ?
#
loop_
_entity_poly.entity_id
_entity_poly.type
_entity_poly.pdbx_seq_one_letter_code
_entity_poly.pdbx_strand_id
1 'polypeptide(L)'
;MIKRYNFVLIFFFFSLVSAQENKNKISTSINGYVSYLPSLIDTEESTDLSHLFHNRINLKGYYNEKFSFGLGIRNRIFSGKNSNINPDLGVTDLSFFLINNNDFKIHSIIDRLWFKYSLENIELSIGRQRVNWGINQIWNSNDLFNAYNFMDFDYIERPGSDVFRVQYFGDNLSTLDIVYKPKSFNESILAGLYKINKLGYDI
;
A
#
# COMPACT_ATOMS: atom_id res chain seq x y z
N MET A 1 39.72 18.43 16.69
CA MET A 1 38.60 19.34 17.03
C MET A 1 37.33 18.73 16.43
N ILE A 2 36.58 17.97 17.25
CA ILE A 2 35.40 17.19 16.79
C ILE A 2 34.19 18.10 16.92
N LYS A 3 33.61 18.50 15.79
CA LYS A 3 32.30 19.23 15.76
C LYS A 3 31.18 18.24 16.04
N ARG A 4 30.58 18.36 17.24
CA ARG A 4 29.32 17.68 17.56
C ARG A 4 28.16 18.44 16.90
N TYR A 5 27.48 17.81 15.97
CA TYR A 5 26.20 18.27 15.45
C TYR A 5 25.09 17.67 16.31
N ASN A 6 24.43 18.53 17.09
CA ASN A 6 23.21 18.16 17.80
C ASN A 6 22.06 18.15 16.78
N PHE A 7 21.54 16.99 16.47
CA PHE A 7 20.32 16.83 15.67
C PHE A 7 19.13 17.01 16.61
N VAL A 8 18.44 18.12 16.48
CA VAL A 8 17.15 18.36 17.16
C VAL A 8 16.06 17.77 16.26
N LEU A 9 15.49 16.65 16.71
CA LEU A 9 14.36 16.00 16.05
C LEU A 9 13.08 16.73 16.48
N ILE A 10 12.54 17.61 15.63
CA ILE A 10 11.28 18.30 15.88
C ILE A 10 10.14 17.38 15.41
N PHE A 11 9.44 16.78 16.37
CA PHE A 11 8.18 16.08 16.12
C PHE A 11 7.06 17.11 15.99
N PHE A 12 6.58 17.35 14.78
CA PHE A 12 5.31 18.05 14.57
C PHE A 12 4.15 17.06 14.64
N PHE A 13 3.46 17.04 15.77
CA PHE A 13 2.13 16.43 15.88
C PHE A 13 1.09 17.43 15.36
N PHE A 14 0.60 17.24 14.15
CA PHE A 14 -0.62 17.89 13.69
C PHE A 14 -1.82 17.00 13.99
N SER A 15 -2.49 17.24 15.11
CA SER A 15 -3.84 16.73 15.36
C SER A 15 -4.87 17.77 14.89
N LEU A 16 -5.33 17.65 13.65
CA LEU A 16 -6.50 18.37 13.18
C LEU A 16 -7.74 17.54 13.53
N VAL A 17 -8.29 17.77 14.72
CA VAL A 17 -9.63 17.31 15.06
C VAL A 17 -10.60 18.41 14.66
N SER A 18 -11.28 18.26 13.55
CA SER A 18 -12.44 19.08 13.20
C SER A 18 -13.69 18.21 13.25
N ALA A 19 -14.35 18.20 14.41
CA ALA A 19 -15.68 17.64 14.56
C ALA A 19 -16.70 18.76 14.33
N GLN A 20 -17.32 18.82 13.16
CA GLN A 20 -18.56 19.57 12.91
C GLN A 20 -19.43 18.79 11.92
N GLU A 21 -20.61 18.40 12.37
CA GLU A 21 -21.68 17.83 11.56
C GLU A 21 -22.15 18.82 10.50
N ASN A 22 -21.86 18.49 9.24
CA ASN A 22 -22.51 19.10 8.10
C ASN A 22 -22.64 18.04 7.01
N LYS A 23 -23.85 17.73 6.57
CA LYS A 23 -24.23 16.63 5.66
C LYS A 23 -23.50 16.59 4.30
N ASN A 24 -22.69 17.57 3.97
CA ASN A 24 -21.92 17.69 2.72
C ASN A 24 -20.43 17.90 2.95
N LYS A 25 -19.86 17.44 4.07
CA LYS A 25 -18.42 17.61 4.35
C LYS A 25 -17.61 16.39 3.91
N ILE A 26 -16.44 16.67 3.35
CA ILE A 26 -15.39 15.66 3.17
C ILE A 26 -14.85 15.36 4.57
N SER A 27 -14.99 14.11 4.98
CA SER A 27 -14.31 13.57 6.16
C SER A 27 -12.99 12.96 5.71
N THR A 28 -11.89 13.33 6.38
CA THR A 28 -10.56 12.82 6.05
C THR A 28 -9.92 12.16 7.26
N SER A 29 -9.18 11.09 7.01
CA SER A 29 -8.39 10.38 8.00
C SER A 29 -6.97 10.26 7.50
N ILE A 30 -5.99 10.67 8.30
CA ILE A 30 -4.57 10.55 8.02
C ILE A 30 -3.96 9.66 9.09
N ASN A 31 -3.21 8.65 8.66
CA ASN A 31 -2.42 7.79 9.53
C ASN A 31 -1.11 7.42 8.86
N GLY A 32 -0.16 6.94 9.64
CA GLY A 32 1.12 6.54 9.10
C GLY A 32 2.05 6.00 10.19
N TYR A 33 3.23 5.59 9.75
CA TYR A 33 4.27 5.12 10.65
C TYR A 33 5.66 5.44 10.10
N VAL A 34 6.64 5.36 10.96
CA VAL A 34 8.06 5.38 10.64
C VAL A 34 8.70 4.15 11.25
N SER A 35 9.49 3.44 10.49
CA SER A 35 10.29 2.32 10.97
C SER A 35 11.75 2.50 10.59
N TYR A 36 12.63 1.91 11.37
CA TYR A 36 14.06 1.88 11.14
C TYR A 36 14.58 0.46 11.23
N LEU A 37 15.21 -0.01 10.16
CA LEU A 37 15.77 -1.35 10.04
C LEU A 37 17.28 -1.23 9.74
N PRO A 38 18.14 -1.42 10.72
CA PRO A 38 19.55 -1.65 10.48
C PRO A 38 19.75 -3.09 10.00
N SER A 39 20.59 -3.30 9.01
CA SER A 39 20.95 -4.62 8.50
C SER A 39 22.47 -4.76 8.47
N LEU A 40 22.96 -5.83 9.06
CA LEU A 40 24.37 -6.22 9.01
C LEU A 40 24.48 -7.42 8.06
N ILE A 41 25.26 -7.25 7.01
CA ILE A 41 25.57 -8.32 6.06
C ILE A 41 27.03 -8.66 6.22
N ASP A 42 27.28 -9.87 6.70
CA ASP A 42 28.63 -10.40 6.88
C ASP A 42 28.93 -11.39 5.76
N THR A 43 29.98 -11.11 5.00
CA THR A 43 30.46 -11.97 3.92
C THR A 43 31.92 -12.31 4.20
N GLU A 44 32.47 -13.32 3.51
CA GLU A 44 33.87 -13.69 3.66
C GLU A 44 34.87 -12.55 3.36
N GLU A 45 34.42 -11.54 2.59
CA GLU A 45 35.26 -10.43 2.15
C GLU A 45 35.04 -9.13 2.95
N SER A 46 33.84 -8.90 3.47
CA SER A 46 33.48 -7.66 4.18
C SER A 46 32.28 -7.81 5.09
N THR A 47 32.26 -6.98 6.13
CA THR A 47 31.07 -6.77 6.96
C THR A 47 30.47 -5.42 6.59
N ASP A 48 29.29 -5.42 5.97
CA ASP A 48 28.63 -4.20 5.51
C ASP A 48 27.41 -3.89 6.39
N LEU A 49 27.38 -2.67 6.90
CA LEU A 49 26.25 -2.12 7.66
C LEU A 49 25.40 -1.25 6.74
N SER A 50 24.12 -1.52 6.69
CA SER A 50 23.15 -0.72 5.95
C SER A 50 22.01 -0.27 6.84
N HIS A 51 21.41 0.85 6.50
CA HIS A 51 20.33 1.48 7.25
C HIS A 51 19.17 1.76 6.32
N LEU A 52 17.98 1.36 6.74
CA LEU A 52 16.74 1.67 6.06
C LEU A 52 15.80 2.42 7.01
N PHE A 53 15.46 3.64 6.65
CA PHE A 53 14.33 4.37 7.23
C PHE A 53 13.14 4.26 6.29
N HIS A 54 12.04 3.76 6.81
CA HIS A 54 10.80 3.60 6.08
C HIS A 54 9.72 4.47 6.73
N ASN A 55 9.12 5.34 5.95
CA ASN A 55 7.96 6.14 6.35
C ASN A 55 6.79 5.83 5.43
N ARG A 56 5.61 5.70 6.02
CA ARG A 56 4.37 5.56 5.29
C ARG A 56 3.35 6.58 5.77
N ILE A 57 2.67 7.19 4.82
CA ILE A 57 1.56 8.12 5.07
C ILE A 57 0.36 7.61 4.28
N ASN A 58 -0.76 7.43 4.96
CA ASN A 58 -2.03 7.05 4.37
C ASN A 58 -3.06 8.15 4.61
N LEU A 59 -3.69 8.59 3.55
CA LEU A 59 -4.82 9.50 3.56
C LEU A 59 -6.05 8.76 3.04
N LYS A 60 -7.16 8.83 3.76
CA LYS A 60 -8.48 8.41 3.27
C LYS A 60 -9.43 9.58 3.36
N GLY A 61 -10.27 9.72 2.35
CA GLY A 61 -11.32 10.72 2.33
C GLY A 61 -12.66 10.09 1.98
N TYR A 62 -13.71 10.65 2.56
CA TYR A 62 -15.09 10.25 2.33
C TYR A 62 -15.90 11.49 1.98
N TYR A 63 -16.60 11.43 0.87
CA TYR A 63 -17.52 12.48 0.46
C TYR A 63 -18.92 11.88 0.34
N ASN A 64 -19.80 12.32 1.24
CA ASN A 64 -21.06 11.67 1.48
C ASN A 64 -20.87 10.16 1.80
N GLU A 65 -21.94 9.39 1.83
CA GLU A 65 -21.92 7.94 2.04
C GLU A 65 -21.50 7.15 0.80
N LYS A 66 -21.41 7.83 -0.36
CA LYS A 66 -21.24 7.18 -1.66
C LYS A 66 -19.83 7.21 -2.21
N PHE A 67 -19.07 8.26 -1.93
CA PHE A 67 -17.72 8.43 -2.50
C PHE A 67 -16.64 8.31 -1.43
N SER A 68 -15.63 7.53 -1.74
CA SER A 68 -14.41 7.49 -0.94
C SER A 68 -13.17 7.41 -1.82
N PHE A 69 -12.05 7.87 -1.30
CA PHE A 69 -10.75 7.76 -1.96
C PHE A 69 -9.65 7.44 -0.95
N GLY A 70 -8.57 6.90 -1.45
CA GLY A 70 -7.39 6.64 -0.63
C GLY A 70 -6.11 6.95 -1.39
N LEU A 71 -5.16 7.54 -0.66
CA LEU A 71 -3.80 7.79 -1.10
C LEU A 71 -2.85 7.20 -0.05
N GLY A 72 -1.89 6.38 -0.50
CA GLY A 72 -0.82 5.86 0.34
C GLY A 72 0.52 6.15 -0.29
N ILE A 73 1.40 6.83 0.43
CA ILE A 73 2.75 7.16 0.00
C ILE A 73 3.72 6.43 0.92
N ARG A 74 4.67 5.73 0.32
CA ARG A 74 5.76 5.05 1.00
C ARG A 74 7.08 5.71 0.62
N ASN A 75 7.81 6.17 1.62
CA ASN A 75 9.12 6.78 1.45
C ASN A 75 10.18 5.89 2.11
N ARG A 76 11.29 5.67 1.41
CA ARG A 76 12.40 4.86 1.89
C ARG A 76 13.70 5.62 1.74
N ILE A 77 14.49 5.67 2.80
CA ILE A 77 15.81 6.27 2.82
C ILE A 77 16.79 5.14 3.12
N PHE A 78 17.62 4.82 2.15
CA PHE A 78 18.67 3.82 2.26
C PHE A 78 20.02 4.49 2.44
N SER A 79 20.83 3.93 3.33
CA SER A 79 22.24 4.30 3.49
C SER A 79 23.06 3.02 3.68
N GLY A 80 24.13 2.87 2.91
CA GLY A 80 25.00 1.71 2.88
C GLY A 80 25.01 1.00 1.54
N LYS A 81 25.89 0.01 1.40
CA LYS A 81 26.04 -0.78 0.16
C LYS A 81 24.83 -1.71 -0.06
N ASN A 82 24.60 -2.09 -1.30
CA ASN A 82 23.59 -3.09 -1.73
C ASN A 82 22.11 -2.73 -1.52
N SER A 83 21.74 -1.47 -1.66
CA SER A 83 20.35 -1.06 -1.66
C SER A 83 19.65 -1.37 -3.00
N ASN A 84 19.26 -2.62 -3.23
CA ASN A 84 18.42 -2.97 -4.36
C ASN A 84 16.98 -2.59 -4.05
N ILE A 85 16.41 -1.73 -4.87
CA ILE A 85 15.00 -1.31 -4.77
C ILE A 85 14.24 -2.00 -5.89
N ASN A 86 13.24 -2.79 -5.56
CA ASN A 86 12.37 -3.38 -6.54
C ASN A 86 11.59 -2.29 -7.28
N PRO A 87 11.48 -2.38 -8.62
CA PRO A 87 10.71 -1.43 -9.40
C PRO A 87 9.22 -1.49 -9.04
N ASP A 88 8.50 -0.42 -9.34
CA ASP A 88 7.04 -0.42 -9.29
C ASP A 88 6.51 -1.37 -10.38
N LEU A 89 5.69 -2.34 -9.97
CA LEU A 89 5.07 -3.32 -10.86
C LEU A 89 3.66 -2.91 -11.31
N GLY A 90 3.27 -1.65 -11.12
CA GLY A 90 2.01 -1.10 -11.60
C GLY A 90 1.99 -0.93 -13.13
N VAL A 91 0.80 -0.69 -13.69
CA VAL A 91 0.64 -0.32 -15.12
C VAL A 91 1.29 1.04 -15.41
N THR A 92 1.20 1.93 -14.44
CA THR A 92 1.89 3.21 -14.44
C THR A 92 2.93 3.21 -13.35
N ASP A 93 4.16 3.56 -13.68
CA ASP A 93 5.21 3.77 -12.67
C ASP A 93 4.85 5.02 -11.84
N LEU A 94 4.53 4.81 -10.59
CA LEU A 94 4.25 5.85 -9.60
C LEU A 94 5.37 5.95 -8.56
N SER A 95 6.58 5.54 -8.93
CA SER A 95 7.77 5.63 -8.09
C SER A 95 8.75 6.68 -8.63
N PHE A 96 9.51 7.27 -7.73
CA PHE A 96 10.54 8.23 -8.09
C PHE A 96 11.67 8.24 -7.06
N PHE A 97 12.86 8.55 -7.55
CA PHE A 97 14.04 8.78 -6.72
C PHE A 97 14.26 10.28 -6.56
N LEU A 98 14.30 10.75 -5.31
CA LEU A 98 14.78 12.09 -4.98
C LEU A 98 16.30 12.14 -4.99
N ILE A 99 16.94 11.07 -4.52
CA ILE A 99 18.38 10.85 -4.57
C ILE A 99 18.63 9.41 -4.95
N ASN A 100 19.56 9.16 -5.86
CA ASN A 100 19.92 7.82 -6.32
C ASN A 100 21.44 7.71 -6.51
N ASN A 101 22.16 7.60 -5.39
CA ASN A 101 23.60 7.36 -5.37
C ASN A 101 23.88 5.91 -4.94
N ASN A 102 25.10 5.44 -5.11
CA ASN A 102 25.47 4.06 -4.76
C ASN A 102 25.27 3.77 -3.27
N ASP A 103 25.62 4.71 -2.40
CA ASP A 103 25.64 4.52 -0.94
C ASP A 103 24.45 5.19 -0.24
N PHE A 104 23.65 6.01 -0.97
CA PHE A 104 22.54 6.73 -0.40
C PHE A 104 21.42 6.93 -1.42
N LYS A 105 20.22 6.47 -1.09
CA LYS A 105 19.04 6.57 -1.95
C LYS A 105 17.83 7.07 -1.17
N ILE A 106 17.08 7.97 -1.76
CA ILE A 106 15.75 8.36 -1.28
C ILE A 106 14.76 8.01 -2.37
N HIS A 107 13.90 7.05 -2.06
CA HIS A 107 12.89 6.52 -2.97
C HIS A 107 11.50 6.71 -2.40
N SER A 108 10.59 7.22 -3.21
CA SER A 108 9.18 7.39 -2.88
C SER A 108 8.30 6.69 -3.89
N ILE A 109 7.21 6.09 -3.42
CA ILE A 109 6.23 5.42 -4.27
C ILE A 109 4.82 5.69 -3.77
N ILE A 110 3.91 5.97 -4.69
CA ILE A 110 2.48 5.97 -4.42
C ILE A 110 1.99 4.54 -4.59
N ASP A 111 1.86 3.81 -3.50
CA ASP A 111 1.46 2.40 -3.50
C ASP A 111 -0.03 2.18 -3.30
N ARG A 112 -0.78 3.24 -3.02
CA ARG A 112 -2.25 3.29 -2.99
C ARG A 112 -2.71 4.59 -3.61
N LEU A 113 -3.57 4.50 -4.61
CA LEU A 113 -4.29 5.62 -5.21
C LEU A 113 -5.57 5.09 -5.83
N TRP A 114 -6.67 5.17 -5.11
CA TRP A 114 -7.93 4.60 -5.54
C TRP A 114 -9.12 5.51 -5.23
N PHE A 115 -10.15 5.35 -6.03
CA PHE A 115 -11.47 5.95 -5.86
C PHE A 115 -12.50 4.85 -5.79
N LYS A 116 -13.50 5.03 -4.93
CA LYS A 116 -14.60 4.10 -4.74
C LYS A 116 -15.93 4.86 -4.78
N TYR A 117 -16.90 4.26 -5.44
CA TYR A 117 -18.28 4.69 -5.47
C TYR A 117 -19.18 3.57 -4.97
N SER A 118 -19.96 3.83 -3.93
CA SER A 118 -20.85 2.87 -3.29
C SER A 118 -22.30 3.20 -3.61
N LEU A 119 -22.98 2.23 -4.17
CA LEU A 119 -24.43 2.16 -4.32
C LEU A 119 -24.97 1.17 -3.27
N GLU A 120 -26.27 1.07 -3.09
CA GLU A 120 -26.88 0.23 -2.03
C GLU A 120 -26.17 -1.12 -1.83
N ASN A 121 -26.11 -1.96 -2.87
CA ASN A 121 -25.51 -3.29 -2.83
C ASN A 121 -24.29 -3.44 -3.74
N ILE A 122 -23.82 -2.37 -4.38
CA ILE A 122 -22.71 -2.42 -5.33
C ILE A 122 -21.64 -1.43 -4.93
N GLU A 123 -20.39 -1.86 -4.92
CA GLU A 123 -19.23 -0.99 -4.83
C GLU A 123 -18.39 -1.08 -6.11
N LEU A 124 -18.12 0.06 -6.70
CA LEU A 124 -17.23 0.21 -7.84
C LEU A 124 -15.94 0.87 -7.36
N SER A 125 -14.79 0.30 -7.66
CA SER A 125 -13.51 0.93 -7.32
C SER A 125 -12.52 0.84 -8.47
N ILE A 126 -11.70 1.88 -8.60
CA ILE A 126 -10.69 2.00 -9.64
C ILE A 126 -9.41 2.57 -9.07
N GLY A 127 -8.28 2.12 -9.60
CA GLY A 127 -6.95 2.61 -9.27
C GLY A 127 -6.10 1.60 -8.53
N ARG A 128 -4.98 2.08 -7.97
CA ARG A 128 -4.02 1.25 -7.24
C ARG A 128 -4.56 0.92 -5.86
N GLN A 129 -5.03 -0.30 -5.69
CA GLN A 129 -5.66 -0.78 -4.46
C GLN A 129 -5.23 -2.20 -4.12
N ARG A 130 -5.44 -2.59 -2.87
CA ARG A 130 -5.22 -3.97 -2.45
C ARG A 130 -6.45 -4.81 -2.77
N VAL A 131 -6.24 -5.90 -3.51
CA VAL A 131 -7.25 -6.95 -3.71
C VAL A 131 -6.77 -8.18 -2.93
N ASN A 132 -7.43 -8.51 -1.85
CA ASN A 132 -7.01 -9.60 -0.97
C ASN A 132 -8.09 -10.69 -0.98
N TRP A 133 -7.89 -11.72 -1.78
CA TRP A 133 -8.72 -12.92 -1.81
C TRP A 133 -8.13 -14.07 -1.02
N GLY A 134 -6.88 -13.91 -0.64
CA GLY A 134 -6.15 -14.93 0.07
C GLY A 134 -6.32 -14.85 1.59
N ILE A 135 -6.47 -16.00 2.22
CA ILE A 135 -6.58 -16.15 3.67
C ILE A 135 -5.22 -16.47 4.28
N ASN A 136 -4.36 -17.20 3.56
CA ASN A 136 -3.06 -17.62 4.05
C ASN A 136 -2.02 -16.49 4.03
N GLN A 137 -1.14 -16.48 5.03
CA GLN A 137 -0.13 -15.43 5.16
C GLN A 137 1.07 -15.66 4.26
N ILE A 138 1.52 -16.92 4.07
CA ILE A 138 2.76 -17.25 3.39
C ILE A 138 2.54 -17.50 1.90
N TRP A 139 1.74 -18.48 1.55
CA TRP A 139 1.46 -18.81 0.16
C TRP A 139 -0.02 -18.98 -0.05
N ASN A 140 -0.52 -18.35 -1.11
CA ASN A 140 -1.94 -18.34 -1.40
C ASN A 140 -2.19 -18.40 -2.91
N SER A 141 -2.77 -19.49 -3.36
CA SER A 141 -3.14 -19.66 -4.78
C SER A 141 -4.16 -18.62 -5.27
N ASN A 142 -4.92 -18.03 -4.35
CA ASN A 142 -5.93 -17.02 -4.67
C ASN A 142 -5.36 -15.59 -4.71
N ASP A 143 -4.06 -15.41 -4.50
CA ASP A 143 -3.40 -14.11 -4.54
C ASP A 143 -2.98 -13.73 -5.97
N LEU A 144 -3.97 -13.58 -6.83
CA LEU A 144 -3.77 -13.34 -8.27
C LEU A 144 -3.26 -11.92 -8.58
N PHE A 145 -3.51 -10.97 -7.69
CA PHE A 145 -3.31 -9.55 -7.97
C PHE A 145 -2.12 -8.95 -7.22
N ASN A 146 -1.83 -9.44 -6.03
CA ASN A 146 -0.90 -8.83 -5.09
C ASN A 146 0.10 -9.87 -4.57
N ALA A 147 1.05 -10.30 -5.43
CA ALA A 147 2.10 -11.22 -5.01
C ALA A 147 2.92 -10.60 -3.87
N TYR A 148 2.99 -11.30 -2.75
CA TYR A 148 3.80 -10.89 -1.61
C TYR A 148 5.26 -11.27 -1.85
N ASN A 149 6.15 -10.29 -1.70
CA ASN A 149 7.58 -10.56 -1.74
C ASN A 149 8.09 -10.83 -0.31
N PHE A 150 8.34 -12.09 0.01
CA PHE A 150 8.83 -12.50 1.33
C PHE A 150 10.22 -11.96 1.67
N MET A 151 10.98 -11.52 0.67
CA MET A 151 12.31 -10.95 0.86
C MET A 151 12.27 -9.44 1.13
N ASP A 152 11.11 -8.83 1.09
CA ASP A 152 10.91 -7.41 1.39
C ASP A 152 10.50 -7.26 2.86
N PHE A 153 11.45 -7.35 3.78
CA PHE A 153 11.21 -7.30 5.23
C PHE A 153 10.71 -5.94 5.73
N ASP A 154 10.84 -4.88 4.93
CA ASP A 154 10.37 -3.54 5.28
C ASP A 154 8.91 -3.32 4.88
N TYR A 155 8.29 -4.25 4.13
CA TYR A 155 6.95 -4.10 3.60
C TYR A 155 5.98 -5.13 4.18
N ILE A 156 5.44 -4.82 5.33
CA ILE A 156 4.47 -5.66 6.06
C ILE A 156 3.15 -5.79 5.28
N GLU A 157 2.79 -4.79 4.49
CA GLU A 157 1.57 -4.78 3.70
C GLU A 157 1.82 -5.33 2.29
N ARG A 158 0.82 -5.99 1.72
CA ARG A 158 0.87 -6.42 0.32
C ARG A 158 0.82 -5.20 -0.62
N PRO A 159 1.59 -5.21 -1.72
CA PRO A 159 1.59 -4.12 -2.69
C PRO A 159 0.20 -3.88 -3.29
N GLY A 160 -0.05 -2.68 -3.80
CA GLY A 160 -1.25 -2.36 -4.56
C GLY A 160 -1.19 -2.92 -5.97
N SER A 161 -2.34 -3.13 -6.57
CA SER A 161 -2.50 -3.40 -8.00
C SER A 161 -3.40 -2.36 -8.64
N ASP A 162 -3.05 -1.98 -9.86
CA ASP A 162 -3.88 -1.08 -10.67
C ASP A 162 -5.02 -1.89 -11.25
N VAL A 163 -6.23 -1.71 -10.71
CA VAL A 163 -7.40 -2.53 -11.05
C VAL A 163 -8.67 -1.71 -11.16
N PHE A 164 -9.61 -2.25 -11.93
CA PHE A 164 -11.02 -1.94 -11.84
C PHE A 164 -11.73 -3.09 -11.13
N ARG A 165 -12.51 -2.78 -10.10
CA ARG A 165 -13.14 -3.78 -9.23
C ARG A 165 -14.61 -3.46 -9.05
N VAL A 166 -15.45 -4.47 -9.16
CA VAL A 166 -16.90 -4.43 -8.92
C VAL A 166 -17.21 -5.44 -7.82
N GLN A 167 -17.83 -4.99 -6.75
CA GLN A 167 -18.30 -5.85 -5.67
C GLN A 167 -19.81 -5.73 -5.55
N TYR A 168 -20.49 -6.87 -5.48
CA TYR A 168 -21.91 -6.95 -5.21
C TYR A 168 -22.12 -7.67 -3.87
N PHE A 169 -22.85 -7.06 -2.98
CA PHE A 169 -23.21 -7.58 -1.66
C PHE A 169 -24.67 -8.03 -1.69
N GLY A 170 -24.88 -9.33 -1.71
CA GLY A 170 -26.21 -9.92 -1.72
C GLY A 170 -26.70 -10.29 -0.33
N ASP A 171 -27.87 -10.90 -0.28
CA ASP A 171 -28.45 -11.43 0.94
C ASP A 171 -27.59 -12.56 1.53
N ASN A 172 -27.80 -12.87 2.82
CA ASN A 172 -27.09 -13.94 3.54
C ASN A 172 -25.57 -13.83 3.51
N LEU A 173 -25.04 -12.60 3.59
CA LEU A 173 -23.57 -12.31 3.56
C LEU A 173 -22.89 -12.83 2.29
N SER A 174 -23.65 -13.01 1.20
CA SER A 174 -23.04 -13.36 -0.08
C SER A 174 -22.34 -12.16 -0.70
N THR A 175 -21.19 -12.41 -1.34
CA THR A 175 -20.40 -11.38 -2.02
C THR A 175 -19.92 -11.92 -3.35
N LEU A 176 -20.16 -11.18 -4.42
CA LEU A 176 -19.52 -11.39 -5.71
C LEU A 176 -18.50 -10.26 -5.94
N ASP A 177 -17.28 -10.62 -6.22
CA ASP A 177 -16.16 -9.71 -6.41
C ASP A 177 -15.52 -9.98 -7.77
N ILE A 178 -15.59 -9.03 -8.69
CA ILE A 178 -15.04 -9.13 -10.04
C ILE A 178 -13.93 -8.09 -10.17
N VAL A 179 -12.75 -8.53 -10.59
CA VAL A 179 -11.57 -7.68 -10.71
C VAL A 179 -10.94 -7.82 -12.09
N TYR A 180 -10.71 -6.69 -12.72
CA TYR A 180 -9.97 -6.55 -13.96
C TYR A 180 -8.66 -5.81 -13.69
N LYS A 181 -7.52 -6.44 -14.01
CA LYS A 181 -6.16 -5.88 -13.91
C LYS A 181 -5.54 -5.81 -15.30
N PRO A 182 -5.34 -4.63 -15.89
CA PRO A 182 -4.48 -4.49 -17.05
C PRO A 182 -3.03 -4.73 -16.66
N LYS A 183 -2.25 -5.40 -17.53
CA LYS A 183 -0.79 -5.56 -17.38
C LYS A 183 -0.04 -4.78 -18.44
N SER A 184 -0.49 -4.89 -19.68
CA SER A 184 0.04 -4.19 -20.85
C SER A 184 -1.07 -4.03 -21.87
N PHE A 185 -0.78 -3.45 -23.03
CA PHE A 185 -1.77 -3.30 -24.11
C PHE A 185 -2.39 -4.63 -24.56
N ASN A 186 -1.67 -5.74 -24.43
CA ASN A 186 -2.12 -7.05 -24.91
C ASN A 186 -2.36 -8.07 -23.78
N GLU A 187 -2.11 -7.72 -22.54
CA GLU A 187 -2.24 -8.63 -21.41
C GLU A 187 -3.09 -8.04 -20.32
N SER A 188 -4.03 -8.82 -19.83
CA SER A 188 -4.88 -8.46 -18.69
C SER A 188 -5.26 -9.69 -17.88
N ILE A 189 -5.64 -9.49 -16.64
CA ILE A 189 -6.20 -10.51 -15.77
C ILE A 189 -7.64 -10.12 -15.49
N LEU A 190 -8.57 -11.01 -15.75
CA LEU A 190 -9.95 -10.92 -15.29
C LEU A 190 -10.21 -12.11 -14.38
N ALA A 191 -10.65 -11.83 -13.16
CA ALA A 191 -11.01 -12.88 -12.22
C ALA A 191 -12.21 -12.50 -11.38
N GLY A 192 -12.93 -13.51 -10.89
CA GLY A 192 -14.10 -13.37 -10.03
C GLY A 192 -14.00 -14.27 -8.80
N LEU A 193 -14.51 -13.78 -7.69
CA LEU A 193 -14.64 -14.50 -6.44
C LEU A 193 -16.09 -14.41 -5.97
N TYR A 194 -16.70 -15.55 -5.72
CA TYR A 194 -18.01 -15.62 -5.07
C TYR A 194 -17.84 -16.22 -3.67
N LYS A 195 -18.39 -15.55 -2.68
CA LYS A 195 -18.43 -16.03 -1.29
C LYS A 195 -19.87 -16.08 -0.82
N ILE A 196 -20.18 -17.10 -0.05
CA ILE A 196 -21.46 -17.23 0.64
C ILE A 196 -21.22 -17.76 2.04
N ASN A 197 -21.94 -17.22 3.01
CA ASN A 197 -21.95 -17.81 4.35
C ASN A 197 -23.10 -18.82 4.46
N LYS A 198 -22.77 -20.06 4.71
CA LYS A 198 -23.75 -21.13 4.91
C LYS A 198 -23.44 -21.93 6.16
N LEU A 199 -24.39 -22.00 7.07
CA LEU A 199 -24.26 -22.72 8.34
C LEU A 199 -23.08 -22.24 9.21
N GLY A 200 -22.71 -20.94 9.11
CA GLY A 200 -21.58 -20.37 9.83
C GLY A 200 -20.21 -20.59 9.17
N TYR A 201 -20.17 -21.16 7.96
CA TYR A 201 -18.94 -21.34 7.19
C TYR A 201 -18.95 -20.43 5.97
N ASP A 202 -17.84 -19.76 5.71
CA ASP A 202 -17.59 -19.05 4.46
C ASP A 202 -17.12 -20.05 3.41
N ILE A 203 -17.88 -20.15 2.33
CA ILE A 203 -17.65 -21.04 1.19
C ILE A 203 -17.38 -20.18 -0.06
#